data_64c65fc8bd69bd00b81eee7dc3bcae0f
#
_entry.id   64c65fc8bd69bd00b81eee7dc3bcae0f
#
_cell.length_a   1.000
_cell.length_b   1.000
_cell.length_c   1.000
_cell.angle_alpha   90.00
_cell.angle_beta   90.00
_cell.angle_gamma   90.00
#
_symmetry.space_group_name_H-M   'P 1'
#
loop_
_entity.id
_entity.type
_entity.pdbx_description
1 polymer ?
#
loop_
_entity_poly.entity_id
_entity_poly.type
_entity_poly.pdbx_seq_one_letter_code
_entity_poly.pdbx_strand_id
1 'polypeptide(L)'
;MEIIDLSRELYHRTPTYPGQPPIIHGVWKTHEEAFVESGNIQGNSVMFISMPDHGGTHIDAPRHFGKNGMPINEYPLEYCYVKGICLDLRHIPPKAEIVPSDLEAAVKKAGVAIPKKGTVLLCTGHHERTFPTPAYATDNPGVNVEATEWLAQQDIVHFGIDSMRPGPMGVVNSLVHKACLELDITHMESLCNLEALISRGEFRFIGLPLKWRDGTGSPIRAVAVFGD
;
A
#
# COMPACT_ATOMS: atom_id res chain seq x y z
N MET A 1 -7.83 -10.08 20.47
CA MET A 1 -6.99 -9.50 19.41
C MET A 1 -7.16 -10.32 18.14
N GLU A 2 -7.53 -9.70 17.04
CA GLU A 2 -7.63 -10.29 15.70
C GLU A 2 -6.73 -9.48 14.77
N ILE A 3 -5.96 -10.15 13.91
CA ILE A 3 -5.05 -9.53 12.95
C ILE A 3 -5.52 -9.91 11.55
N ILE A 4 -5.78 -8.91 10.71
CA ILE A 4 -6.14 -9.09 9.30
C ILE A 4 -4.95 -8.64 8.46
N ASP A 5 -4.45 -9.55 7.63
CA ASP A 5 -3.37 -9.28 6.68
C ASP A 5 -3.92 -8.53 5.46
N LEU A 6 -3.32 -7.38 5.17
CA LEU A 6 -3.69 -6.49 4.08
C LEU A 6 -2.63 -6.47 2.96
N SER A 7 -1.69 -7.41 3.00
CA SER A 7 -0.56 -7.46 2.07
C SER A 7 -0.73 -8.58 1.05
N ARG A 8 -0.58 -8.25 -0.22
CA ARG A 8 -0.57 -9.27 -1.27
C ARG A 8 0.68 -10.13 -1.21
N GLU A 9 0.55 -11.38 -1.62
CA GLU A 9 1.67 -12.30 -1.73
C GLU A 9 2.68 -11.84 -2.80
N LEU A 10 3.96 -12.04 -2.50
CA LEU A 10 5.07 -11.83 -3.43
C LEU A 10 5.60 -13.19 -3.92
N TYR A 11 5.58 -13.39 -5.22
CA TYR A 11 6.12 -14.58 -5.90
C TYR A 11 6.93 -14.17 -7.12
N HIS A 12 7.71 -15.10 -7.66
CA HIS A 12 8.54 -14.85 -8.83
C HIS A 12 7.69 -14.30 -10.00
N ARG A 13 8.01 -13.08 -10.47
CA ARG A 13 7.28 -12.34 -11.51
C ARG A 13 5.85 -11.98 -11.15
N THR A 14 5.52 -11.84 -9.86
CA THR A 14 4.26 -11.22 -9.47
C THR A 14 4.13 -9.85 -10.15
N PRO A 15 2.94 -9.43 -10.60
CA PRO A 15 2.76 -8.17 -11.29
C PRO A 15 3.32 -6.97 -10.54
N THR A 16 4.11 -6.14 -11.24
CA THR A 16 4.64 -4.86 -10.78
C THR A 16 4.07 -3.74 -11.64
N TYR A 17 4.23 -2.50 -11.18
CA TYR A 17 3.87 -1.33 -11.97
C TYR A 17 4.57 -1.36 -13.35
N PRO A 18 3.87 -1.08 -14.46
CA PRO A 18 4.46 -1.08 -15.80
C PRO A 18 5.69 -0.17 -15.88
N GLY A 19 6.81 -0.73 -16.31
CA GLY A 19 8.10 -0.02 -16.43
C GLY A 19 9.03 -0.17 -15.22
N GLN A 20 8.56 -0.72 -14.10
CA GLN A 20 9.43 -1.07 -12.98
C GLN A 20 10.13 -2.42 -13.19
N PRO A 21 11.27 -2.66 -12.53
CA PRO A 21 11.94 -3.96 -12.53
C PRO A 21 10.99 -5.08 -12.06
N PRO A 22 11.10 -6.29 -12.61
CA PRO A 22 10.31 -7.42 -12.12
C PRO A 22 10.76 -7.87 -10.74
N ILE A 23 9.83 -8.44 -9.97
CA ILE A 23 10.17 -9.15 -8.75
C ILE A 23 10.75 -10.51 -9.14
N ILE A 24 11.99 -10.74 -8.76
CA ILE A 24 12.71 -11.98 -9.01
C ILE A 24 13.10 -12.61 -7.68
N HIS A 25 12.71 -13.84 -7.45
CA HIS A 25 13.22 -14.63 -6.34
C HIS A 25 13.46 -16.06 -6.76
N GLY A 26 14.40 -16.69 -6.09
CA GLY A 26 14.79 -18.08 -6.32
C GLY A 26 15.65 -18.58 -5.18
N VAL A 27 15.97 -19.84 -5.21
CA VAL A 27 16.86 -20.44 -4.23
C VAL A 27 18.30 -19.99 -4.53
N TRP A 28 18.95 -19.38 -3.55
CA TRP A 28 20.38 -19.07 -3.58
C TRP A 28 21.20 -20.28 -3.11
N LYS A 29 20.73 -20.97 -2.06
CA LYS A 29 21.33 -22.18 -1.49
C LYS A 29 20.21 -23.13 -1.06
N THR A 30 20.27 -24.38 -1.49
CA THR A 30 19.31 -25.41 -1.10
C THR A 30 19.64 -25.99 0.29
N HIS A 31 18.67 -26.71 0.87
CA HIS A 31 18.89 -27.44 2.13
C HIS A 31 19.98 -28.49 1.99
N GLU A 32 20.04 -29.19 0.86
CA GLU A 32 21.01 -30.27 0.57
C GLU A 32 22.42 -29.70 0.46
N GLU A 33 22.62 -28.60 -0.29
CA GLU A 33 23.93 -27.94 -0.41
C GLU A 33 24.42 -27.45 0.95
N ALA A 34 23.57 -26.79 1.75
CA ALA A 34 23.94 -26.33 3.08
C ALA A 34 24.26 -27.50 4.05
N PHE A 35 23.54 -28.61 3.93
CA PHE A 35 23.79 -29.81 4.73
C PHE A 35 25.18 -30.39 4.45
N VAL A 36 25.55 -30.52 3.19
CA VAL A 36 26.90 -31.00 2.79
C VAL A 36 27.99 -30.04 3.26
N GLU A 37 27.80 -28.71 3.03
CA GLU A 37 28.76 -27.68 3.44
C GLU A 37 29.00 -27.63 4.96
N SER A 38 27.96 -27.93 5.75
CA SER A 38 28.07 -27.97 7.21
C SER A 38 28.70 -29.27 7.77
N GLY A 39 29.13 -30.17 6.92
CA GLY A 39 29.61 -31.49 7.34
C GLY A 39 28.48 -32.42 7.77
N ASN A 40 27.35 -32.35 7.12
CA ASN A 40 26.11 -33.09 7.38
C ASN A 40 25.47 -32.83 8.76
N ILE A 41 25.58 -31.56 9.23
CA ILE A 41 25.04 -31.16 10.53
C ILE A 41 23.73 -30.37 10.37
N GLN A 42 23.69 -29.39 9.44
CA GLN A 42 22.58 -28.45 9.32
C GLN A 42 22.32 -28.01 7.88
N GLY A 43 21.07 -28.07 7.46
CA GLY A 43 20.64 -27.65 6.12
C GLY A 43 19.83 -26.34 6.16
N ASN A 44 20.49 -25.17 6.16
CA ASN A 44 19.85 -23.86 6.11
C ASN A 44 19.71 -23.41 4.65
N SER A 45 18.48 -23.35 4.15
CA SER A 45 18.22 -22.79 2.81
C SER A 45 18.20 -21.25 2.84
N VAL A 46 18.65 -20.65 1.73
CA VAL A 46 18.65 -19.20 1.54
C VAL A 46 17.97 -18.87 0.22
N MET A 47 17.05 -17.91 0.24
CA MET A 47 16.43 -17.33 -0.95
C MET A 47 17.14 -16.04 -1.37
N PHE A 48 17.24 -15.83 -2.68
CA PHE A 48 17.62 -14.55 -3.27
C PHE A 48 16.36 -13.81 -3.70
N ILE A 49 16.28 -12.50 -3.38
CA ILE A 49 15.17 -11.63 -3.76
C ILE A 49 15.74 -10.35 -4.37
N SER A 50 15.24 -9.98 -5.55
CA SER A 50 15.44 -8.68 -6.19
C SER A 50 14.09 -8.09 -6.55
N MET A 51 13.82 -6.87 -6.12
CA MET A 51 12.54 -6.19 -6.34
C MET A 51 12.71 -4.68 -6.28
N PRO A 52 11.81 -3.91 -6.94
CA PRO A 52 11.76 -2.46 -6.73
C PRO A 52 11.31 -2.14 -5.29
N ASP A 53 11.69 -0.97 -4.78
CA ASP A 53 11.22 -0.45 -3.50
C ASP A 53 9.70 -0.17 -3.47
N HIS A 54 9.07 -0.08 -4.64
CA HIS A 54 7.61 -0.04 -4.84
C HIS A 54 7.02 -1.41 -5.22
N GLY A 55 7.63 -2.50 -4.80
CA GLY A 55 7.20 -3.86 -5.12
C GLY A 55 6.18 -4.42 -4.14
N GLY A 56 5.05 -4.91 -4.63
CA GLY A 56 4.02 -5.50 -3.79
C GLY A 56 3.18 -4.48 -3.04
N THR A 57 2.67 -4.84 -1.86
CA THR A 57 2.07 -3.88 -0.93
C THR A 57 3.17 -3.04 -0.32
N HIS A 58 3.12 -1.73 -0.54
CA HIS A 58 4.19 -0.81 -0.16
C HIS A 58 3.66 0.55 0.27
N ILE A 59 4.52 1.33 0.89
CA ILE A 59 4.31 2.74 1.20
C ILE A 59 5.29 3.58 0.39
N ASP A 60 4.82 4.70 -0.15
CA ASP A 60 5.64 5.70 -0.81
C ASP A 60 6.23 6.66 0.20
N ALA A 61 7.52 6.99 0.04
CA ALA A 61 8.13 8.08 0.79
C ALA A 61 7.94 9.42 0.05
N PRO A 62 7.90 10.57 0.75
CA PRO A 62 7.87 11.90 0.10
C PRO A 62 8.95 12.10 -0.96
N ARG A 63 10.11 11.41 -0.84
CA ARG A 63 11.18 11.41 -1.84
C ARG A 63 10.75 10.85 -3.20
N HIS A 64 9.73 9.98 -3.23
CA HIS A 64 9.18 9.48 -4.50
C HIS A 64 8.57 10.61 -5.33
N PHE A 65 7.91 11.54 -4.66
CA PHE A 65 7.20 12.64 -5.29
C PHE A 65 8.10 13.83 -5.62
N GLY A 66 9.23 13.98 -4.91
CA GLY A 66 10.14 15.10 -5.11
C GLY A 66 11.56 14.83 -4.62
N LYS A 67 12.55 15.28 -5.42
CA LYS A 67 13.99 15.05 -5.16
C LYS A 67 14.46 15.40 -3.75
N ASN A 68 13.85 16.40 -3.12
CA ASN A 68 14.20 16.87 -1.78
C ASN A 68 13.23 16.35 -0.70
N GLY A 69 12.31 15.46 -1.05
CA GLY A 69 11.41 14.83 -0.10
C GLY A 69 12.16 13.91 0.88
N MET A 70 11.53 13.64 2.00
CA MET A 70 12.04 12.74 3.03
C MET A 70 12.17 11.30 2.48
N PRO A 71 13.34 10.64 2.62
CA PRO A 71 13.50 9.25 2.21
C PRO A 71 12.86 8.30 3.22
N ILE A 72 12.59 7.06 2.79
CA ILE A 72 11.87 6.08 3.61
C ILE A 72 12.60 5.70 4.91
N ASN A 73 13.92 5.73 4.93
CA ASN A 73 14.70 5.43 6.14
C ASN A 73 14.59 6.49 7.24
N GLU A 74 14.04 7.67 6.92
CA GLU A 74 13.77 8.77 7.84
C GLU A 74 12.28 8.95 8.13
N TYR A 75 11.41 8.17 7.47
CA TYR A 75 9.96 8.25 7.66
C TYR A 75 9.59 7.92 9.13
N PRO A 76 8.77 8.75 9.82
CA PRO A 76 8.46 8.57 11.24
C PRO A 76 7.74 7.25 11.49
N LEU A 77 8.26 6.43 12.39
CA LEU A 77 7.66 5.13 12.71
C LEU A 77 6.29 5.28 13.41
N GLU A 78 6.06 6.42 14.05
CA GLU A 78 4.77 6.79 14.66
C GLU A 78 3.66 6.84 13.62
N TYR A 79 3.97 7.14 12.36
CA TYR A 79 3.02 7.14 11.24
C TYR A 79 2.74 5.72 10.72
N CYS A 80 3.58 4.77 11.06
CA CYS A 80 3.44 3.37 10.66
C CYS A 80 2.62 2.52 11.64
N TYR A 81 2.21 3.12 12.78
CA TYR A 81 1.44 2.49 13.85
C TYR A 81 0.33 3.43 14.31
N VAL A 82 -0.76 3.50 13.57
CA VAL A 82 -1.81 4.50 13.73
C VAL A 82 -3.20 3.87 13.79
N LYS A 83 -4.19 4.66 14.21
CA LYS A 83 -5.59 4.29 14.05
C LYS A 83 -5.99 4.42 12.57
N GLY A 84 -6.87 3.54 12.11
CA GLY A 84 -7.36 3.55 10.75
C GLY A 84 -8.84 3.25 10.61
N ILE A 85 -9.42 3.67 9.49
CA ILE A 85 -10.75 3.27 9.03
C ILE A 85 -10.66 2.83 7.58
N CYS A 86 -11.62 2.01 7.14
CA CYS A 86 -11.74 1.59 5.76
C CYS A 86 -13.05 2.09 5.15
N LEU A 87 -12.97 2.75 4.01
CA LEU A 87 -14.10 3.31 3.28
C LEU A 87 -14.50 2.38 2.13
N ASP A 88 -15.79 2.05 2.04
CA ASP A 88 -16.38 1.22 0.97
C ASP A 88 -16.63 2.06 -0.28
N LEU A 89 -15.75 1.93 -1.26
CA LEU A 89 -15.79 2.60 -2.57
C LEU A 89 -15.96 1.60 -3.73
N ARG A 90 -16.40 0.37 -3.45
CA ARG A 90 -16.54 -0.70 -4.44
C ARG A 90 -17.58 -0.41 -5.53
N HIS A 91 -18.42 0.59 -5.33
CA HIS A 91 -19.38 1.07 -6.32
C HIS A 91 -18.76 1.94 -7.42
N ILE A 92 -17.53 2.43 -7.21
CA ILE A 92 -16.82 3.26 -8.19
C ILE A 92 -16.41 2.39 -9.39
N PRO A 93 -16.76 2.80 -10.62
CA PRO A 93 -16.43 2.01 -11.82
C PRO A 93 -14.91 1.94 -12.07
N PRO A 94 -14.44 0.92 -12.81
CA PRO A 94 -13.06 0.88 -13.30
C PRO A 94 -12.68 2.18 -14.04
N LYS A 95 -11.44 2.64 -13.83
CA LYS A 95 -10.85 3.87 -14.43
C LYS A 95 -11.50 5.18 -14.02
N ALA A 96 -12.51 5.16 -13.17
CA ALA A 96 -13.18 6.38 -12.72
C ALA A 96 -12.35 7.09 -11.64
N GLU A 97 -12.53 8.40 -11.57
CA GLU A 97 -12.01 9.22 -10.49
C GLU A 97 -12.89 9.08 -9.25
N ILE A 98 -12.27 8.95 -8.09
CA ILE A 98 -12.91 9.11 -6.78
C ILE A 98 -12.81 10.59 -6.44
N VAL A 99 -13.98 11.21 -6.22
CA VAL A 99 -14.10 12.65 -5.91
C VAL A 99 -14.45 12.88 -4.44
N PRO A 100 -14.30 14.10 -3.89
CA PRO A 100 -14.60 14.37 -2.47
C PRO A 100 -15.97 13.89 -2.00
N SER A 101 -17.01 14.06 -2.81
CA SER A 101 -18.36 13.62 -2.46
C SER A 101 -18.51 12.12 -2.28
N ASP A 102 -17.69 11.30 -2.98
CA ASP A 102 -17.66 9.85 -2.80
C ASP A 102 -17.07 9.48 -1.44
N LEU A 103 -15.99 10.18 -1.04
CA LEU A 103 -15.34 10.00 0.26
C LEU A 103 -16.27 10.42 1.40
N GLU A 104 -16.93 11.56 1.28
CA GLU A 104 -17.91 12.07 2.26
C GLU A 104 -19.08 11.08 2.43
N ALA A 105 -19.62 10.59 1.32
CA ALA A 105 -20.69 9.59 1.34
C ALA A 105 -20.22 8.27 2.00
N ALA A 106 -19.02 7.84 1.71
CA ALA A 106 -18.44 6.62 2.30
C ALA A 106 -18.19 6.77 3.81
N VAL A 107 -17.67 7.91 4.27
CA VAL A 107 -17.51 8.22 5.71
C VAL A 107 -18.86 8.22 6.41
N LYS A 108 -19.86 8.89 5.83
CA LYS A 108 -21.24 8.90 6.38
C LYS A 108 -21.82 7.50 6.47
N LYS A 109 -21.62 6.68 5.43
CA LYS A 109 -22.07 5.26 5.40
C LYS A 109 -21.35 4.40 6.43
N ALA A 110 -20.04 4.62 6.62
CA ALA A 110 -19.25 3.90 7.61
C ALA A 110 -19.68 4.22 9.05
N GLY A 111 -20.23 5.39 9.30
CA GLY A 111 -20.71 5.81 10.62
C GLY A 111 -19.61 6.01 11.66
N VAL A 112 -18.36 6.19 11.23
CA VAL A 112 -17.19 6.40 12.08
C VAL A 112 -16.45 7.66 11.68
N ALA A 113 -15.83 8.33 12.66
CA ALA A 113 -15.02 9.51 12.38
C ALA A 113 -13.64 9.09 11.82
N ILE A 114 -13.06 9.92 10.95
CA ILE A 114 -11.68 9.76 10.50
C ILE A 114 -10.75 10.06 11.69
N PRO A 115 -9.85 9.13 12.06
CA PRO A 115 -8.94 9.35 13.17
C PRO A 115 -7.86 10.37 12.82
N LYS A 116 -7.70 11.40 13.64
CA LYS A 116 -6.60 12.37 13.48
C LYS A 116 -5.25 11.69 13.61
N LYS A 117 -4.29 12.11 12.77
CA LYS A 117 -2.97 11.45 12.63
C LYS A 117 -3.09 9.96 12.38
N GLY A 118 -4.21 9.55 11.77
CA GLY A 118 -4.51 8.17 11.43
C GLY A 118 -4.35 7.88 9.94
N THR A 119 -4.94 6.78 9.49
CA THR A 119 -4.98 6.36 8.10
C THR A 119 -6.40 6.13 7.61
N VAL A 120 -6.64 6.37 6.32
CA VAL A 120 -7.89 6.02 5.63
C VAL A 120 -7.56 5.03 4.52
N LEU A 121 -8.13 3.82 4.59
CA LEU A 121 -8.00 2.82 3.54
C LEU A 121 -9.19 2.87 2.60
N LEU A 122 -8.91 2.88 1.30
CA LEU A 122 -9.89 3.03 0.22
C LEU A 122 -10.12 1.66 -0.42
N CYS A 123 -11.21 0.99 -0.03
CA CYS A 123 -11.60 -0.30 -0.58
C CYS A 123 -12.37 -0.09 -1.88
N THR A 124 -11.71 -0.20 -3.01
CA THR A 124 -12.36 -0.13 -4.32
C THR A 124 -12.78 -1.51 -4.83
N GLY A 125 -12.29 -2.60 -4.22
CA GLY A 125 -12.45 -3.98 -4.66
C GLY A 125 -11.67 -4.28 -5.96
N HIS A 126 -10.76 -3.39 -6.35
CA HIS A 126 -10.00 -3.53 -7.59
C HIS A 126 -9.05 -4.72 -7.53
N HIS A 127 -8.33 -4.89 -6.40
CA HIS A 127 -7.43 -6.02 -6.21
C HIS A 127 -8.16 -7.36 -6.41
N GLU A 128 -9.22 -7.59 -5.67
CA GLU A 128 -9.98 -8.85 -5.67
C GLU A 128 -10.60 -9.16 -7.04
N ARG A 129 -10.99 -8.12 -7.80
CA ARG A 129 -11.59 -8.31 -9.14
C ARG A 129 -10.58 -8.55 -10.25
N THR A 130 -9.37 -8.03 -10.13
CA THR A 130 -8.47 -7.94 -11.30
C THR A 130 -7.11 -8.59 -11.11
N PHE A 131 -6.59 -8.72 -9.87
CA PHE A 131 -5.30 -9.37 -9.65
C PHE A 131 -5.40 -10.89 -9.92
N PRO A 132 -4.42 -11.52 -10.57
CA PRO A 132 -3.18 -10.95 -11.12
C PRO A 132 -3.23 -10.63 -12.64
N THR A 133 -4.38 -10.31 -13.19
CA THR A 133 -4.54 -10.06 -14.63
C THR A 133 -3.95 -8.72 -15.06
N PRO A 134 -3.73 -8.48 -16.38
CA PRO A 134 -3.28 -7.17 -16.87
C PRO A 134 -4.20 -6.00 -16.49
N ALA A 135 -5.49 -6.24 -16.29
CA ALA A 135 -6.45 -5.23 -15.84
C ALA A 135 -6.09 -4.63 -14.47
N TYR A 136 -5.37 -5.37 -13.63
CA TYR A 136 -4.87 -4.86 -12.35
C TYR A 136 -3.97 -3.63 -12.52
N ALA A 137 -3.20 -3.59 -13.61
CA ALA A 137 -2.31 -2.47 -13.89
C ALA A 137 -2.97 -1.32 -14.67
N THR A 138 -4.15 -1.51 -15.27
CA THR A 138 -4.71 -0.54 -16.24
C THR A 138 -6.10 -0.02 -15.90
N ASP A 139 -6.87 -0.75 -15.09
CA ASP A 139 -8.31 -0.49 -14.95
C ASP A 139 -8.70 0.00 -13.55
N ASN A 140 -7.73 0.42 -12.74
CA ASN A 140 -8.02 0.89 -11.38
C ASN A 140 -8.81 2.22 -11.38
N PRO A 141 -9.84 2.34 -10.55
CA PRO A 141 -10.31 3.65 -10.10
C PRO A 141 -9.28 4.24 -9.14
N GLY A 142 -9.36 5.54 -8.88
CA GLY A 142 -8.47 6.17 -7.92
C GLY A 142 -8.84 7.61 -7.62
N VAL A 143 -8.25 8.19 -6.60
CA VAL A 143 -8.52 9.57 -6.20
C VAL A 143 -8.06 10.56 -7.27
N ASN A 144 -8.78 11.70 -7.38
CA ASN A 144 -8.30 12.86 -8.10
C ASN A 144 -7.59 13.84 -7.16
N VAL A 145 -7.17 14.99 -7.67
CA VAL A 145 -6.45 16.01 -6.88
C VAL A 145 -7.31 16.53 -5.74
N GLU A 146 -8.56 16.88 -6.01
CA GLU A 146 -9.50 17.43 -5.04
C GLU A 146 -9.81 16.43 -3.91
N ALA A 147 -9.91 15.14 -4.23
CA ALA A 147 -10.08 14.09 -3.22
C ALA A 147 -8.81 13.92 -2.38
N THR A 148 -7.63 14.08 -2.97
CA THR A 148 -6.35 14.07 -2.24
C THR A 148 -6.26 15.27 -1.28
N GLU A 149 -6.64 16.46 -1.73
CA GLU A 149 -6.73 17.66 -0.89
C GLU A 149 -7.73 17.45 0.26
N TRP A 150 -8.89 16.88 -0.04
CA TRP A 150 -9.90 16.58 0.98
C TRP A 150 -9.35 15.59 2.04
N LEU A 151 -8.62 14.55 1.63
CA LEU A 151 -7.97 13.61 2.55
C LEU A 151 -6.93 14.30 3.43
N ALA A 152 -6.09 15.16 2.86
CA ALA A 152 -5.10 15.93 3.63
C ALA A 152 -5.76 16.85 4.68
N GLN A 153 -6.91 17.45 4.36
CA GLN A 153 -7.68 18.28 5.28
C GLN A 153 -8.26 17.50 6.48
N GLN A 154 -8.33 16.17 6.41
CA GLN A 154 -8.78 15.33 7.53
C GLN A 154 -7.71 15.15 8.61
N ASP A 155 -6.52 15.75 8.48
CA ASP A 155 -5.40 15.60 9.42
C ASP A 155 -4.92 14.13 9.57
N ILE A 156 -4.91 13.38 8.46
CA ILE A 156 -4.36 12.02 8.40
C ILE A 156 -2.87 12.03 8.01
N VAL A 157 -2.14 10.99 8.34
CA VAL A 157 -0.70 10.87 7.98
C VAL A 157 -0.51 10.23 6.61
N HIS A 158 -1.40 9.33 6.21
CA HIS A 158 -1.41 8.71 4.89
C HIS A 158 -2.78 8.09 4.60
N PHE A 159 -3.01 7.76 3.35
CA PHE A 159 -4.12 6.90 2.94
C PHE A 159 -3.60 5.64 2.24
N GLY A 160 -4.44 4.65 2.01
CA GLY A 160 -4.07 3.43 1.32
C GLY A 160 -5.15 2.97 0.34
N ILE A 161 -4.75 2.30 -0.73
CA ILE A 161 -5.65 1.82 -1.78
C ILE A 161 -5.28 0.41 -2.24
N ASP A 162 -6.27 -0.33 -2.74
CA ASP A 162 -6.14 -1.70 -3.24
C ASP A 162 -5.73 -1.79 -4.72
N SER A 163 -5.03 -0.78 -5.23
CA SER A 163 -4.50 -0.71 -6.60
C SER A 163 -3.01 -0.35 -6.61
N MET A 164 -2.35 -0.51 -7.78
CA MET A 164 -0.94 -0.18 -7.99
C MET A 164 -0.65 1.32 -8.02
N ARG A 165 -1.64 2.17 -7.79
CA ARG A 165 -1.51 3.63 -7.84
C ARG A 165 -2.69 4.31 -7.15
N PRO A 166 -2.49 5.52 -6.59
CA PRO A 166 -3.55 6.21 -5.88
C PRO A 166 -4.60 6.83 -6.82
N GLY A 167 -4.19 7.31 -8.01
CA GLY A 167 -5.08 7.87 -9.03
C GLY A 167 -5.35 6.91 -10.19
N PRO A 168 -6.35 7.19 -11.05
CA PRO A 168 -6.54 6.45 -12.29
C PRO A 168 -5.34 6.55 -13.21
N MET A 169 -5.15 5.56 -14.10
CA MET A 169 -4.04 5.53 -15.03
C MET A 169 -3.98 6.80 -15.90
N GLY A 170 -2.80 7.42 -15.99
CA GLY A 170 -2.55 8.59 -16.85
C GLY A 170 -2.16 9.84 -16.06
N VAL A 171 -2.50 11.01 -16.60
CA VAL A 171 -2.08 12.30 -16.04
C VAL A 171 -2.62 12.54 -14.62
N VAL A 172 -3.83 12.07 -14.33
CA VAL A 172 -4.44 12.23 -13.00
C VAL A 172 -3.57 11.60 -11.92
N ASN A 173 -3.05 10.38 -12.16
CA ASN A 173 -2.14 9.75 -11.20
C ASN A 173 -0.88 10.60 -10.92
N SER A 174 -0.30 11.20 -11.95
CA SER A 174 0.88 12.08 -11.77
C SER A 174 0.53 13.36 -10.99
N LEU A 175 -0.66 13.92 -11.21
CA LEU A 175 -1.15 15.08 -10.47
C LEU A 175 -1.43 14.75 -9.00
N VAL A 176 -1.95 13.56 -8.71
CA VAL A 176 -2.15 13.07 -7.33
C VAL A 176 -0.81 12.94 -6.59
N HIS A 177 0.23 12.36 -7.22
CA HIS A 177 1.56 12.30 -6.62
C HIS A 177 2.14 13.69 -6.33
N LYS A 178 1.94 14.65 -7.27
CA LYS A 178 2.34 16.04 -7.06
C LYS A 178 1.58 16.66 -5.89
N ALA A 179 0.27 16.46 -5.81
CA ALA A 179 -0.55 16.95 -4.69
C ALA A 179 -0.09 16.35 -3.35
N CYS A 180 0.25 15.06 -3.30
CA CYS A 180 0.80 14.41 -2.11
C CYS A 180 2.06 15.11 -1.60
N LEU A 181 2.98 15.51 -2.51
CA LEU A 181 4.18 16.27 -2.14
C LEU A 181 3.83 17.66 -1.58
N GLU A 182 2.93 18.39 -2.25
CA GLU A 182 2.55 19.76 -1.88
C GLU A 182 1.76 19.82 -0.57
N LEU A 183 1.03 18.77 -0.24
CA LEU A 183 0.17 18.65 0.95
C LEU A 183 0.84 17.92 2.13
N ASP A 184 2.08 17.46 1.95
CA ASP A 184 2.83 16.66 2.94
C ASP A 184 2.04 15.44 3.44
N ILE A 185 1.39 14.73 2.51
CA ILE A 185 0.69 13.49 2.75
C ILE A 185 1.28 12.39 1.86
N THR A 186 1.29 11.16 2.32
CA THR A 186 1.71 10.03 1.49
C THR A 186 0.63 8.96 1.37
N HIS A 187 0.94 7.88 0.66
CA HIS A 187 -0.03 6.80 0.45
C HIS A 187 0.63 5.42 0.42
N MET A 188 -0.23 4.42 0.55
CA MET A 188 0.11 3.01 0.39
C MET A 188 -0.63 2.44 -0.81
N GLU A 189 0.03 1.56 -1.53
CA GLU A 189 -0.48 0.95 -2.76
C GLU A 189 -0.50 -0.58 -2.66
N SER A 190 -1.29 -1.17 -3.55
CA SER A 190 -1.40 -2.63 -3.66
C SER A 190 -1.80 -3.33 -2.36
N LEU A 191 -2.64 -2.68 -1.56
CA LEU A 191 -3.31 -3.35 -0.45
C LEU A 191 -4.27 -4.42 -0.98
N CYS A 192 -4.55 -5.42 -0.18
CA CYS A 192 -5.55 -6.45 -0.49
C CYS A 192 -6.42 -6.74 0.73
N ASN A 193 -7.46 -7.57 0.55
CA ASN A 193 -8.34 -8.00 1.64
C ASN A 193 -9.02 -6.84 2.40
N LEU A 194 -9.14 -5.66 1.78
CA LEU A 194 -9.77 -4.49 2.41
C LEU A 194 -11.26 -4.71 2.68
N GLU A 195 -11.91 -5.59 1.92
CA GLU A 195 -13.33 -5.95 2.12
C GLU A 195 -13.59 -6.50 3.52
N ALA A 196 -12.60 -7.20 4.12
CA ALA A 196 -12.70 -7.73 5.47
C ALA A 196 -12.80 -6.64 6.55
N LEU A 197 -12.49 -5.38 6.22
CA LEU A 197 -12.55 -4.24 7.15
C LEU A 197 -13.87 -3.47 7.05
N ILE A 198 -14.66 -3.69 6.00
CA ILE A 198 -15.89 -2.92 5.76
C ILE A 198 -16.88 -3.12 6.91
N SER A 199 -17.44 -2.01 7.40
CA SER A 199 -18.42 -1.96 8.51
C SER A 199 -17.89 -2.46 9.87
N ARG A 200 -16.57 -2.59 10.04
CA ARG A 200 -15.98 -3.02 11.32
C ARG A 200 -15.51 -1.86 12.21
N GLY A 201 -15.63 -0.63 11.74
CA GLY A 201 -15.24 0.55 12.51
C GLY A 201 -13.73 0.82 12.50
N GLU A 202 -13.24 1.45 13.57
CA GLU A 202 -11.83 1.80 13.75
C GLU A 202 -10.99 0.54 14.08
N PHE A 203 -9.77 0.51 13.54
CA PHE A 203 -8.77 -0.52 13.83
C PHE A 203 -7.40 0.12 14.09
N ARG A 204 -6.45 -0.65 14.60
CA ARG A 204 -5.04 -0.29 14.62
C ARG A 204 -4.40 -0.74 13.30
N PHE A 205 -3.87 0.21 12.54
CA PHE A 205 -3.06 -0.07 11.34
C PHE A 205 -1.59 -0.20 11.74
N ILE A 206 -0.91 -1.21 11.18
CA ILE A 206 0.53 -1.41 11.31
C ILE A 206 1.09 -1.70 9.91
N GLY A 207 2.11 -0.93 9.49
CA GLY A 207 2.76 -1.10 8.19
C GLY A 207 4.17 -0.52 8.21
N LEU A 208 5.10 -1.20 8.88
CA LEU A 208 6.48 -0.73 9.05
C LEU A 208 7.30 -0.94 7.78
N PRO A 209 7.94 0.12 7.23
CA PRO A 209 8.82 0.01 6.07
C PRO A 209 10.17 -0.59 6.44
N LEU A 210 10.85 -1.16 5.45
CA LEU A 210 12.26 -1.50 5.56
C LEU A 210 13.11 -0.22 5.55
N LYS A 211 14.22 -0.25 6.27
CA LYS A 211 15.10 0.93 6.44
C LYS A 211 16.13 1.03 5.30
N TRP A 212 15.66 1.17 4.05
CA TRP A 212 16.56 1.40 2.91
C TRP A 212 17.15 2.83 2.97
N ARG A 213 18.46 2.95 2.92
CA ARG A 213 19.10 4.26 2.82
C ARG A 213 18.67 4.93 1.51
N ASP A 214 18.18 6.18 1.60
CA ASP A 214 17.76 7.02 0.48
C ASP A 214 16.61 6.43 -0.37
N GLY A 215 15.87 5.42 0.15
CA GLY A 215 14.77 4.78 -0.56
C GLY A 215 13.61 5.73 -0.84
N THR A 216 12.95 5.51 -1.99
CA THR A 216 11.79 6.29 -2.42
C THR A 216 10.47 5.70 -1.95
N GLY A 217 10.49 4.47 -1.48
CA GLY A 217 9.38 3.73 -0.91
C GLY A 217 9.88 2.46 -0.23
N SER A 218 8.97 1.66 0.27
CA SER A 218 9.30 0.34 0.82
C SER A 218 8.12 -0.61 0.82
N PRO A 219 8.34 -1.88 0.46
CA PRO A 219 7.41 -2.94 0.81
C PRO A 219 7.12 -2.94 2.31
N ILE A 220 5.86 -3.19 2.66
CA ILE A 220 5.40 -3.31 4.04
C ILE A 220 4.58 -4.59 4.22
N ARG A 221 4.58 -5.16 5.43
CA ARG A 221 3.53 -6.09 5.83
C ARG A 221 2.42 -5.28 6.52
N ALA A 222 1.46 -4.82 5.71
CA ALA A 222 0.32 -4.06 6.19
C ALA A 222 -0.67 -4.98 6.90
N VAL A 223 -1.09 -4.61 8.12
CA VAL A 223 -2.11 -5.34 8.86
C VAL A 223 -3.08 -4.39 9.56
N ALA A 224 -4.32 -4.85 9.73
CA ALA A 224 -5.30 -4.24 10.62
C ALA A 224 -5.48 -5.11 11.87
N VAL A 225 -5.47 -4.50 13.05
CA VAL A 225 -5.62 -5.17 14.34
C VAL A 225 -6.87 -4.67 15.04
N PHE A 226 -7.71 -5.60 15.51
CA PHE A 226 -8.92 -5.31 16.28
C PHE A 226 -8.80 -5.91 17.69
N GLY A 227 -9.35 -5.22 18.69
CA GLY A 227 -9.42 -5.71 20.07
C GLY A 227 -8.07 -5.68 20.80
N ASP A 228 -7.29 -4.62 20.61
CA ASP A 228 -6.11 -4.25 21.41
C ASP A 228 -6.47 -3.22 22.49
#